data_5ffc76120f34eed31338e8682f4236b3
#
_entry.id   5ffc76120f34eed31338e8682f4236b3
#
_cell.length_a   1.000
_cell.length_b   1.000
_cell.length_c   1.000
_cell.angle_alpha   90.00
_cell.angle_beta   90.00
_cell.angle_gamma   90.00
#
_symmetry.space_group_name_H-M   'P 1'
#
loop_
_entity.id
_entity.type
_entity.pdbx_description
1 polymer ?
#
loop_
_entity_poly.entity_id
_entity_poly.type
_entity_poly.pdbx_seq_one_letter_code
_entity_poly.pdbx_strand_id
1 'polypeptide(L)'
;MILKAFYNPPQKYGEVSFFWWHGDKITKEKLHWILEQLKEKGIAGLQLNYCHSDKGGQQYGLTMDSDPRPFSDEWWELLGWLLEECKKYDMSISLSDYTLGAPGQGSYMDAVLDKHPEFIGQKLEWKDGAVHIVKVPFSANPMAKGIGKAVADEFYGAFERHFPGECGKHINYFFSDELNFNIRGNLWSDDFKEEFLKRKGYDITEKWEALFRDTGEETPKIRLDYYDVIVQLSEEEYFRPVYEWHESRGMTFGCDHGGRGQDV
;
A
#
# COMPACT_ATOMS: atom_id res chain seq x y z
N MET A 1 6.12 21.60 32.73
CA MET A 1 5.37 20.47 32.14
C MET A 1 6.18 19.75 31.08
N ILE A 2 6.75 20.44 30.09
CA ILE A 2 7.56 19.88 28.97
C ILE A 2 8.77 19.04 29.46
N LEU A 3 9.57 19.56 30.41
CA LEU A 3 10.74 18.85 30.93
C LEU A 3 10.40 17.50 31.56
N LYS A 4 9.30 17.39 32.30
CA LYS A 4 8.88 16.12 32.92
C LYS A 4 8.50 15.08 31.87
N ALA A 5 7.79 15.50 30.80
CA ALA A 5 7.43 14.61 29.69
C ALA A 5 8.65 14.23 28.83
N PHE A 6 9.68 15.05 28.80
CA PHE A 6 10.95 14.73 28.12
C PHE A 6 11.75 13.64 28.84
N TYR A 7 11.84 13.70 30.18
CA TYR A 7 12.56 12.70 30.98
C TYR A 7 11.78 11.39 31.21
N ASN A 8 10.47 11.46 31.11
CA ASN A 8 9.59 10.30 31.23
C ASN A 8 8.44 10.42 30.24
N PRO A 9 8.69 10.15 28.94
CA PRO A 9 7.70 10.31 27.90
C PRO A 9 6.57 9.29 28.08
N PRO A 10 5.33 9.67 27.74
CA PRO A 10 4.24 8.70 27.64
C PRO A 10 4.58 7.56 26.68
N GLN A 11 4.10 6.34 26.99
CA GLN A 11 4.37 5.12 26.21
C GLN A 11 4.16 5.31 24.70
N LYS A 12 3.12 6.04 24.31
CA LYS A 12 2.79 6.30 22.90
C LYS A 12 3.88 7.02 22.07
N TYR A 13 4.90 7.60 22.70
CA TYR A 13 6.05 8.20 22.04
C TYR A 13 7.28 7.28 22.04
N GLY A 14 7.12 6.05 22.53
CA GLY A 14 8.16 5.04 22.47
C GLY A 14 8.31 4.47 21.06
N GLU A 15 9.33 3.64 20.91
CA GLU A 15 9.63 2.99 19.62
C GLU A 15 8.54 2.00 19.22
N VAL A 16 8.19 2.00 17.94
CA VAL A 16 7.36 0.97 17.29
C VAL A 16 8.28 0.17 16.39
N SER A 17 8.66 -1.02 16.84
CA SER A 17 9.64 -1.85 16.17
C SER A 17 9.03 -2.67 15.04
N PHE A 18 9.79 -2.85 13.96
CA PHE A 18 9.48 -3.88 12.97
C PHE A 18 9.44 -5.25 13.62
N PHE A 19 8.37 -5.96 13.39
CA PHE A 19 8.18 -7.31 13.90
C PHE A 19 7.83 -8.26 12.76
N TRP A 20 8.83 -9.03 12.34
CA TRP A 20 8.73 -9.92 11.21
C TRP A 20 8.12 -11.26 11.61
N TRP A 21 6.97 -11.55 11.03
CA TRP A 21 6.33 -12.85 11.15
C TRP A 21 6.79 -13.76 10.02
N HIS A 22 7.82 -14.56 10.28
CA HIS A 22 8.40 -15.42 9.26
C HIS A 22 9.07 -16.66 9.84
N GLY A 23 9.27 -17.66 8.99
CA GLY A 23 10.15 -18.79 9.22
C GLY A 23 9.59 -19.91 10.06
N ASP A 24 8.48 -19.70 10.76
CA ASP A 24 7.96 -20.70 11.71
C ASP A 24 6.47 -20.46 11.98
N LYS A 25 5.78 -21.50 12.47
CA LYS A 25 4.40 -21.36 12.91
C LYS A 25 4.30 -20.31 14.03
N ILE A 26 3.38 -19.39 13.86
CA ILE A 26 3.14 -18.34 14.83
C ILE A 26 2.12 -18.83 15.85
N THR A 27 2.49 -18.82 17.14
CA THR A 27 1.64 -19.28 18.23
C THR A 27 1.45 -18.20 19.29
N LYS A 28 0.34 -18.31 20.04
CA LYS A 28 0.02 -17.39 21.14
C LYS A 28 1.11 -17.38 22.22
N GLU A 29 1.69 -18.53 22.52
CA GLU A 29 2.75 -18.66 23.52
C GLU A 29 4.03 -17.92 23.12
N LYS A 30 4.43 -18.06 21.84
CA LYS A 30 5.57 -17.31 21.29
C LYS A 30 5.33 -15.82 21.32
N LEU A 31 4.17 -15.36 20.86
CA LEU A 31 3.81 -13.94 20.83
C LEU A 31 3.75 -13.35 22.24
N HIS A 32 3.18 -14.07 23.20
CA HIS A 32 3.13 -13.61 24.58
C HIS A 32 4.52 -13.39 25.16
N TRP A 33 5.42 -14.35 25.00
CA TRP A 33 6.81 -14.22 25.46
C TRP A 33 7.52 -13.03 24.78
N ILE A 34 7.32 -12.82 23.48
CA ILE A 34 7.91 -11.71 22.75
C ILE A 34 7.39 -10.37 23.28
N LEU A 35 6.08 -10.25 23.53
CA LEU A 35 5.48 -9.02 24.05
C LEU A 35 6.07 -8.66 25.43
N GLU A 36 6.24 -9.64 26.32
CA GLU A 36 6.87 -9.42 27.62
C GLU A 36 8.30 -8.86 27.45
N GLN A 37 9.10 -9.47 26.57
CA GLN A 37 10.46 -9.03 26.29
C GLN A 37 10.51 -7.61 25.70
N LEU A 38 9.61 -7.27 24.82
CA LEU A 38 9.54 -5.95 24.20
C LEU A 38 9.07 -4.88 25.20
N LYS A 39 8.09 -5.22 26.02
CA LYS A 39 7.62 -4.33 27.10
C LYS A 39 8.72 -4.01 28.11
N GLU A 40 9.49 -5.00 28.54
CA GLU A 40 10.64 -4.79 29.44
C GLU A 40 11.68 -3.82 28.85
N LYS A 41 11.80 -3.79 27.51
CA LYS A 41 12.74 -2.89 26.79
C LYS A 41 12.13 -1.52 26.47
N GLY A 42 10.89 -1.27 26.88
CA GLY A 42 10.22 0.03 26.66
C GLY A 42 9.68 0.24 25.25
N ILE A 43 9.51 -0.82 24.47
CA ILE A 43 8.88 -0.76 23.13
C ILE A 43 7.41 -0.42 23.30
N ALA A 44 6.94 0.54 22.50
CA ALA A 44 5.57 1.08 22.58
C ALA A 44 4.59 0.42 21.63
N GLY A 45 5.08 -0.31 20.64
CA GLY A 45 4.22 -0.96 19.67
C GLY A 45 4.97 -1.86 18.71
N LEU A 46 4.22 -2.57 17.89
CA LEU A 46 4.73 -3.51 16.89
C LEU A 46 4.25 -3.08 15.51
N GLN A 47 5.16 -2.99 14.55
CA GLN A 47 4.80 -2.98 13.14
C GLN A 47 4.91 -4.39 12.59
N LEU A 48 3.78 -5.03 12.36
CA LEU A 48 3.75 -6.40 11.85
C LEU A 48 4.09 -6.42 10.36
N ASN A 49 5.15 -7.14 10.03
CA ASN A 49 5.57 -7.42 8.67
C ASN A 49 5.41 -8.92 8.43
N TYR A 50 4.46 -9.28 7.57
CA TYR A 50 4.15 -10.67 7.29
C TYR A 50 4.94 -11.13 6.05
N CYS A 51 5.99 -11.90 6.24
CA CYS A 51 6.92 -12.28 5.18
C CYS A 51 6.62 -13.61 4.50
N HIS A 52 5.49 -14.21 4.82
CA HIS A 52 5.10 -15.46 4.19
C HIS A 52 4.34 -15.18 2.89
N SER A 53 4.60 -15.97 1.87
CA SER A 53 3.82 -15.97 0.64
C SER A 53 2.70 -17.00 0.74
N ASP A 54 1.47 -16.60 0.52
CA ASP A 54 0.33 -17.51 0.44
C ASP A 54 0.31 -18.34 -0.86
N LYS A 55 1.13 -17.97 -1.83
CA LYS A 55 1.31 -18.70 -3.09
C LYS A 55 2.52 -19.63 -3.07
N GLY A 56 3.21 -19.74 -1.94
CA GLY A 56 4.51 -20.36 -1.86
C GLY A 56 5.51 -19.59 -2.76
N GLY A 57 6.57 -19.08 -2.25
CA GLY A 57 7.51 -18.34 -3.06
C GLY A 57 8.46 -17.53 -2.22
N GLN A 58 9.43 -16.97 -2.91
CA GLN A 58 10.46 -16.18 -2.28
C GLN A 58 9.96 -14.76 -2.07
N GLN A 59 9.71 -14.41 -0.82
CA GLN A 59 9.53 -13.03 -0.41
C GLN A 59 10.61 -12.73 0.63
N TYR A 60 11.42 -11.71 0.41
CA TYR A 60 12.59 -11.38 1.27
C TYR A 60 13.53 -12.58 1.54
N GLY A 61 13.70 -13.46 0.55
CA GLY A 61 14.52 -14.65 0.68
C GLY A 61 13.87 -15.85 1.37
N LEU A 62 12.60 -15.76 1.76
CA LEU A 62 11.86 -16.83 2.42
C LEU A 62 11.06 -17.64 1.41
N THR A 63 11.01 -18.96 1.63
CA THR A 63 10.34 -19.92 0.76
C THR A 63 9.33 -20.78 1.51
N MET A 64 8.73 -20.24 2.55
CA MET A 64 7.79 -20.95 3.41
C MET A 64 6.35 -20.51 3.16
N ASP A 65 5.43 -21.44 3.26
CA ASP A 65 4.01 -21.12 3.28
C ASP A 65 3.65 -20.36 4.55
N SER A 66 2.63 -19.50 4.43
CA SER A 66 2.08 -18.78 5.58
C SER A 66 1.35 -19.75 6.54
N ASP A 67 1.64 -19.65 7.85
CA ASP A 67 0.93 -20.38 8.88
C ASP A 67 0.76 -19.52 10.15
N PRO A 68 -0.44 -18.98 10.43
CA PRO A 68 -1.64 -19.08 9.61
C PRO A 68 -1.57 -18.26 8.32
N ARG A 69 -2.39 -18.64 7.34
CA ARG A 69 -2.49 -17.95 6.06
C ARG A 69 -3.09 -16.53 6.26
N PRO A 70 -2.51 -15.48 5.68
CA PRO A 70 -3.06 -14.12 5.78
C PRO A 70 -4.55 -14.07 5.40
N PHE A 71 -5.32 -13.32 6.17
CA PHE A 71 -6.76 -13.13 6.00
C PHE A 71 -7.63 -14.38 6.18
N SER A 72 -7.07 -15.53 6.62
CA SER A 72 -7.87 -16.67 7.07
C SER A 72 -8.52 -16.38 8.42
N ASP A 73 -9.53 -17.17 8.79
CA ASP A 73 -10.20 -17.04 10.10
C ASP A 73 -9.21 -17.22 11.24
N GLU A 74 -8.26 -18.17 11.12
CA GLU A 74 -7.21 -18.37 12.10
C GLU A 74 -6.27 -17.17 12.21
N TRP A 75 -5.97 -16.53 11.09
CA TRP A 75 -5.14 -15.32 11.08
C TRP A 75 -5.85 -14.17 11.79
N TRP A 76 -7.13 -13.93 11.49
CA TRP A 76 -7.92 -12.91 12.14
C TRP A 76 -8.07 -13.18 13.65
N GLU A 77 -8.30 -14.44 14.04
CA GLU A 77 -8.36 -14.84 15.44
C GLU A 77 -7.03 -14.56 16.17
N LEU A 78 -5.91 -14.93 15.55
CA LEU A 78 -4.58 -14.71 16.12
C LEU A 78 -4.26 -13.21 16.25
N LEU A 79 -4.57 -12.42 15.22
CA LEU A 79 -4.37 -10.96 15.25
C LEU A 79 -5.25 -10.30 16.31
N GLY A 80 -6.51 -10.70 16.44
CA GLY A 80 -7.40 -10.22 17.48
C GLY A 80 -6.90 -10.56 18.88
N TRP A 81 -6.41 -11.77 19.09
CA TRP A 81 -5.77 -12.16 20.34
C TRP A 81 -4.52 -11.30 20.63
N LEU A 82 -3.66 -11.09 19.65
CA LEU A 82 -2.46 -10.25 19.79
C LEU A 82 -2.83 -8.80 20.16
N LEU A 83 -3.87 -8.26 19.53
CA LEU A 83 -4.39 -6.92 19.83
C LEU A 83 -4.79 -6.80 21.29
N GLU A 84 -5.53 -7.78 21.82
CA GLU A 84 -5.94 -7.80 23.22
C GLU A 84 -4.74 -7.97 24.18
N GLU A 85 -3.73 -8.74 23.80
CA GLU A 85 -2.50 -8.84 24.59
C GLU A 85 -1.73 -7.50 24.59
N CYS A 86 -1.59 -6.86 23.43
CA CYS A 86 -0.92 -5.56 23.34
C CYS A 86 -1.59 -4.49 24.22
N LYS A 87 -2.92 -4.47 24.30
CA LYS A 87 -3.67 -3.56 25.17
C LYS A 87 -3.29 -3.72 26.65
N LYS A 88 -3.03 -4.94 27.13
CA LYS A 88 -2.62 -5.19 28.51
C LYS A 88 -1.27 -4.53 28.83
N TYR A 89 -0.42 -4.35 27.84
CA TYR A 89 0.90 -3.75 27.98
C TYR A 89 0.95 -2.27 27.58
N ASP A 90 -0.19 -1.66 27.22
CA ASP A 90 -0.26 -0.31 26.65
C ASP A 90 0.59 -0.18 25.37
N MET A 91 0.55 -1.21 24.54
CA MET A 91 1.24 -1.28 23.24
C MET A 91 0.22 -1.17 22.12
N SER A 92 0.66 -0.62 20.99
CA SER A 92 -0.13 -0.58 19.75
C SER A 92 0.35 -1.60 18.73
N ILE A 93 -0.52 -1.89 17.75
CA ILE A 93 -0.18 -2.64 16.56
C ILE A 93 -0.20 -1.70 15.36
N SER A 94 0.78 -1.84 14.50
CA SER A 94 0.80 -1.28 13.16
C SER A 94 1.04 -2.41 12.17
N LEU A 95 0.67 -2.23 10.92
CA LEU A 95 0.83 -3.27 9.92
C LEU A 95 1.54 -2.71 8.68
N SER A 96 2.37 -3.54 8.07
CA SER A 96 2.88 -3.29 6.73
C SER A 96 1.89 -3.87 5.71
N ASP A 97 1.20 -3.00 4.98
CA ASP A 97 0.26 -3.43 3.95
C ASP A 97 0.99 -4.06 2.75
N TYR A 98 2.20 -3.62 2.46
CA TYR A 98 3.07 -4.21 1.44
C TYR A 98 3.29 -5.72 1.66
N THR A 99 3.58 -6.14 2.88
CA THR A 99 3.80 -7.55 3.20
C THR A 99 2.50 -8.37 3.18
N LEU A 100 1.35 -7.72 3.21
CA LEU A 100 0.04 -8.34 3.07
C LEU A 100 -0.47 -8.34 1.62
N GLY A 101 0.32 -7.80 0.68
CA GLY A 101 0.00 -7.83 -0.73
C GLY A 101 -0.88 -6.67 -1.22
N ALA A 102 -0.81 -5.56 -0.55
CA ALA A 102 -1.33 -4.27 -0.98
C ALA A 102 -0.16 -3.27 -1.01
N PRO A 103 -0.28 -2.09 -1.62
CA PRO A 103 -1.46 -1.57 -2.32
C PRO A 103 -1.46 -1.79 -3.83
N GLY A 104 -0.35 -2.09 -4.48
CA GLY A 104 -0.25 -2.09 -5.94
C GLY A 104 -0.21 -3.48 -6.57
N GLN A 105 0.19 -4.50 -5.81
CA GLN A 105 0.35 -5.87 -6.28
C GLN A 105 0.33 -6.86 -5.12
N GLY A 106 0.14 -8.14 -5.43
CA GLY A 106 0.19 -9.24 -4.47
C GLY A 106 -1.17 -9.85 -4.20
N SER A 107 -1.21 -10.84 -3.31
CA SER A 107 -2.39 -11.70 -3.13
C SER A 107 -3.67 -10.96 -2.80
N TYR A 108 -3.57 -9.90 -2.00
CA TYR A 108 -4.75 -9.11 -1.67
C TYR A 108 -5.21 -8.27 -2.86
N MET A 109 -4.27 -7.61 -3.56
CA MET A 109 -4.60 -6.82 -4.73
C MET A 109 -5.15 -7.71 -5.86
N ASP A 110 -4.63 -8.93 -6.04
CA ASP A 110 -5.21 -9.89 -6.98
C ASP A 110 -6.70 -10.11 -6.69
N ALA A 111 -7.08 -10.28 -5.42
CA ALA A 111 -8.49 -10.46 -5.03
C ALA A 111 -9.34 -9.19 -5.28
N VAL A 112 -8.78 -8.00 -5.15
CA VAL A 112 -9.44 -6.74 -5.52
C VAL A 112 -9.63 -6.66 -7.03
N LEU A 113 -8.60 -6.97 -7.81
CA LEU A 113 -8.64 -6.93 -9.28
C LEU A 113 -9.58 -8.00 -9.89
N ASP A 114 -9.73 -9.14 -9.22
CA ASP A 114 -10.71 -10.15 -9.62
C ASP A 114 -12.17 -9.65 -9.50
N LYS A 115 -12.44 -8.82 -8.47
CA LYS A 115 -13.74 -8.17 -8.28
C LYS A 115 -13.92 -6.92 -9.15
N HIS A 116 -12.83 -6.23 -9.42
CA HIS A 116 -12.78 -4.94 -10.09
C HIS A 116 -11.79 -4.98 -11.27
N PRO A 117 -12.10 -5.70 -12.34
CA PRO A 117 -11.20 -5.83 -13.50
C PRO A 117 -10.94 -4.50 -14.23
N GLU A 118 -11.75 -3.49 -13.99
CA GLU A 118 -11.56 -2.12 -14.47
C GLU A 118 -10.33 -1.44 -13.86
N PHE A 119 -9.82 -1.93 -12.74
CA PHE A 119 -8.61 -1.40 -12.09
C PHE A 119 -7.32 -2.05 -12.59
N ILE A 120 -7.40 -3.03 -13.49
CA ILE A 120 -6.20 -3.64 -14.07
C ILE A 120 -5.36 -2.59 -14.77
N GLY A 121 -4.06 -2.59 -14.48
CA GLY A 121 -3.09 -1.67 -15.04
C GLY A 121 -3.06 -1.67 -16.56
N GLN A 122 -2.79 -0.50 -17.11
CA GLN A 122 -2.58 -0.30 -18.54
C GLN A 122 -1.34 0.54 -18.75
N LYS A 123 -0.66 0.31 -19.87
CA LYS A 123 0.48 1.12 -20.31
C LYS A 123 0.48 1.30 -21.81
N LEU A 124 1.24 2.29 -22.25
CA LEU A 124 1.55 2.49 -23.66
C LEU A 124 2.84 1.75 -24.03
N GLU A 125 2.85 1.11 -25.20
CA GLU A 125 4.03 0.52 -25.79
C GLU A 125 4.22 1.03 -27.23
N TRP A 126 5.47 1.33 -27.59
CA TRP A 126 5.84 1.62 -28.98
C TRP A 126 6.21 0.34 -29.69
N LYS A 127 5.42 -0.05 -30.68
CA LYS A 127 5.65 -1.26 -31.45
C LYS A 127 5.22 -1.06 -32.90
N ASP A 128 6.02 -1.57 -33.85
CA ASP A 128 5.73 -1.54 -35.31
C ASP A 128 5.42 -0.13 -35.86
N GLY A 129 6.05 0.91 -35.26
CA GLY A 129 5.87 2.30 -35.67
C GLY A 129 4.60 2.97 -35.14
N ALA A 130 3.91 2.35 -34.19
CA ALA A 130 2.69 2.88 -33.58
C ALA A 130 2.68 2.70 -32.05
N VAL A 131 1.85 3.49 -31.37
CA VAL A 131 1.58 3.34 -29.94
C VAL A 131 0.42 2.37 -29.75
N HIS A 132 0.61 1.42 -28.85
CA HIS A 132 -0.39 0.43 -28.46
C HIS A 132 -0.69 0.54 -26.98
N ILE A 133 -1.98 0.39 -26.60
CA ILE A 133 -2.42 0.27 -25.21
C ILE A 133 -2.37 -1.21 -24.84
N VAL A 134 -1.64 -1.53 -23.76
CA VAL A 134 -1.42 -2.91 -23.30
C VAL A 134 -1.87 -3.04 -21.86
N LYS A 135 -2.64 -4.08 -21.55
CA LYS A 135 -2.98 -4.43 -20.17
C LYS A 135 -1.78 -5.03 -19.45
N VAL A 136 -1.62 -4.68 -18.18
CA VAL A 136 -0.60 -5.22 -17.27
C VAL A 136 -1.31 -6.06 -16.21
N PRO A 137 -1.48 -7.36 -16.42
CA PRO A 137 -2.16 -8.24 -15.48
C PRO A 137 -1.47 -8.22 -14.10
N PHE A 138 -2.24 -8.42 -13.05
CA PHE A 138 -1.77 -8.47 -11.66
C PHE A 138 -1.17 -7.16 -11.13
N SER A 139 -1.39 -6.04 -11.81
CA SER A 139 -0.98 -4.72 -11.37
C SER A 139 -2.18 -3.79 -11.36
N ALA A 140 -2.34 -3.04 -10.29
CA ALA A 140 -3.40 -2.06 -10.16
C ALA A 140 -3.01 -0.74 -10.82
N ASN A 141 -3.98 -0.08 -11.45
CA ASN A 141 -3.78 1.23 -12.05
C ASN A 141 -4.10 2.34 -11.04
N PRO A 142 -3.12 3.10 -10.54
CA PRO A 142 -3.39 4.14 -9.54
C PRO A 142 -4.30 5.28 -10.05
N MET A 143 -4.42 5.42 -11.37
CA MET A 143 -5.28 6.42 -12.00
C MET A 143 -6.73 5.92 -12.24
N ALA A 144 -6.99 4.63 -12.02
CA ALA A 144 -8.32 4.08 -12.28
C ALA A 144 -9.35 4.67 -11.32
N LYS A 145 -10.45 5.17 -11.88
CA LYS A 145 -11.47 5.89 -11.13
C LYS A 145 -12.07 5.05 -10.00
N GLY A 146 -11.87 5.52 -8.76
CA GLY A 146 -12.40 4.90 -7.55
C GLY A 146 -11.54 3.79 -6.94
N ILE A 147 -10.36 3.50 -7.48
CA ILE A 147 -9.49 2.43 -6.98
C ILE A 147 -9.10 2.65 -5.51
N GLY A 148 -8.72 3.86 -5.12
CA GLY A 148 -8.31 4.15 -3.74
C GLY A 148 -9.45 3.92 -2.75
N LYS A 149 -10.68 4.26 -3.16
CA LYS A 149 -11.87 3.97 -2.35
C LYS A 149 -12.11 2.47 -2.22
N ALA A 150 -11.98 1.71 -3.30
CA ALA A 150 -12.16 0.26 -3.26
C ALA A 150 -11.09 -0.40 -2.37
N VAL A 151 -9.83 0.02 -2.48
CA VAL A 151 -8.74 -0.46 -1.61
C VAL A 151 -9.02 -0.08 -0.14
N ALA A 152 -9.44 1.16 0.11
CA ALA A 152 -9.78 1.60 1.45
C ALA A 152 -10.93 0.79 2.06
N ASP A 153 -11.99 0.54 1.31
CA ASP A 153 -13.15 -0.19 1.78
C ASP A 153 -12.86 -1.70 1.94
N GLU A 154 -12.14 -2.30 1.01
CA GLU A 154 -11.89 -3.75 1.01
C GLU A 154 -10.72 -4.13 1.90
N PHE A 155 -9.56 -3.51 1.74
CA PHE A 155 -8.36 -3.86 2.50
C PHE A 155 -8.40 -3.26 3.91
N TYR A 156 -8.26 -1.95 4.03
CA TYR A 156 -8.21 -1.32 5.35
C TYR A 156 -9.53 -1.48 6.11
N GLY A 157 -10.65 -1.44 5.40
CA GLY A 157 -11.99 -1.69 5.94
C GLY A 157 -12.18 -3.11 6.50
N ALA A 158 -11.40 -4.10 6.04
CA ALA A 158 -11.43 -5.44 6.63
C ALA A 158 -10.98 -5.42 8.09
N PHE A 159 -9.94 -4.66 8.41
CA PHE A 159 -9.48 -4.49 9.80
C PHE A 159 -10.54 -3.82 10.67
N GLU A 160 -11.20 -2.78 10.16
CA GLU A 160 -12.28 -2.13 10.88
C GLU A 160 -13.49 -3.05 11.09
N ARG A 161 -13.80 -3.93 10.14
CA ARG A 161 -14.89 -4.92 10.29
C ARG A 161 -14.57 -6.01 11.29
N HIS A 162 -13.31 -6.48 11.35
CA HIS A 162 -12.88 -7.48 12.32
C HIS A 162 -12.62 -6.91 13.72
N PHE A 163 -12.18 -5.65 13.79
CA PHE A 163 -11.80 -4.96 15.03
C PHE A 163 -12.48 -3.59 15.13
N PRO A 164 -13.81 -3.51 15.30
CA PRO A 164 -14.54 -2.26 15.24
C PRO A 164 -14.05 -1.23 16.27
N GLY A 165 -13.70 -0.05 15.77
CA GLY A 165 -13.24 1.07 16.59
C GLY A 165 -11.83 0.94 17.15
N GLU A 166 -11.02 -0.02 16.65
CA GLU A 166 -9.62 -0.17 17.02
C GLU A 166 -8.68 0.61 16.11
N CYS A 167 -9.08 0.84 14.86
CA CYS A 167 -8.33 1.69 13.95
C CYS A 167 -8.26 3.13 14.48
N GLY A 168 -7.05 3.64 14.63
CA GLY A 168 -6.77 4.94 15.23
C GLY A 168 -6.63 4.92 16.76
N LYS A 169 -6.76 3.76 17.40
CA LYS A 169 -6.53 3.57 18.84
C LYS A 169 -5.37 2.62 19.10
N HIS A 170 -5.60 1.34 18.91
CA HIS A 170 -4.61 0.30 19.13
C HIS A 170 -4.08 -0.31 17.83
N ILE A 171 -4.83 -0.18 16.72
CA ILE A 171 -4.28 -0.28 15.37
C ILE A 171 -3.89 1.14 14.96
N ASN A 172 -2.58 1.42 15.00
CA ASN A 172 -2.06 2.78 15.04
C ASN A 172 -1.89 3.38 13.64
N TYR A 173 -1.27 2.62 12.73
CA TYR A 173 -1.08 3.03 11.34
C TYR A 173 -0.88 1.83 10.41
N PHE A 174 -1.01 2.07 9.12
CA PHE A 174 -0.51 1.18 8.08
C PHE A 174 0.70 1.83 7.41
N PHE A 175 1.69 1.03 7.08
CA PHE A 175 2.90 1.46 6.42
C PHE A 175 3.03 0.77 5.06
N SER A 176 2.95 1.55 4.00
CA SER A 176 3.17 1.10 2.63
C SER A 176 4.66 1.20 2.31
N ASP A 177 5.39 0.13 2.56
CA ASP A 177 6.81 0.04 2.28
C ASP A 177 7.04 -0.18 0.78
N GLU A 178 8.01 0.54 0.20
CA GLU A 178 8.38 0.45 -1.23
C GLU A 178 7.16 0.46 -2.17
N LEU A 179 6.21 1.36 -1.89
CA LEU A 179 4.96 1.47 -2.65
C LEU A 179 5.22 1.47 -4.16
N ASN A 180 4.68 0.49 -4.86
CA ASN A 180 4.93 0.26 -6.27
C ASN A 180 3.73 -0.43 -6.91
N PHE A 181 3.23 0.13 -8.00
CA PHE A 181 2.14 -0.45 -8.78
C PHE A 181 2.62 -1.44 -9.86
N ASN A 182 3.93 -1.62 -10.01
CA ASN A 182 4.55 -2.57 -10.92
C ASN A 182 4.20 -2.40 -12.41
N ILE A 183 3.79 -1.21 -12.81
CA ILE A 183 3.53 -0.86 -14.20
C ILE A 183 4.74 -0.12 -14.73
N ARG A 184 5.64 -0.84 -15.37
CA ARG A 184 6.83 -0.23 -15.97
C ARG A 184 6.50 0.37 -17.34
N GLY A 185 6.86 1.63 -17.53
CA GLY A 185 6.66 2.37 -18.78
C GLY A 185 5.61 3.46 -18.65
N ASN A 186 5.06 3.88 -19.77
CA ASN A 186 4.09 4.98 -19.81
C ASN A 186 2.71 4.49 -19.40
N LEU A 187 2.26 4.84 -18.19
CA LEU A 187 0.95 4.47 -17.68
C LEU A 187 -0.19 4.99 -18.56
N TRP A 188 -1.29 4.26 -18.57
CA TRP A 188 -2.51 4.64 -19.27
C TRP A 188 -3.75 4.18 -18.51
N SER A 189 -4.87 4.89 -18.69
CA SER A 189 -6.21 4.48 -18.27
C SER A 189 -7.22 4.78 -19.37
N ASP A 190 -8.37 4.14 -19.31
CA ASP A 190 -9.39 4.28 -20.36
C ASP A 190 -9.90 5.72 -20.50
N ASP A 191 -9.93 6.48 -19.42
CA ASP A 191 -10.34 7.89 -19.35
C ASP A 191 -9.19 8.89 -19.46
N PHE A 192 -7.93 8.42 -19.55
CA PHE A 192 -6.74 9.29 -19.53
C PHE A 192 -6.77 10.35 -20.65
N LYS A 193 -7.17 9.97 -21.84
CA LYS A 193 -7.26 10.90 -22.99
C LYS A 193 -8.17 12.08 -22.68
N GLU A 194 -9.36 11.81 -22.12
CA GLU A 194 -10.36 12.82 -21.83
C GLU A 194 -9.89 13.73 -20.68
N GLU A 195 -9.36 13.14 -19.63
CA GLU A 195 -8.83 13.88 -18.48
C GLU A 195 -7.60 14.72 -18.87
N PHE A 196 -6.74 14.19 -19.72
CA PHE A 196 -5.61 14.95 -20.24
C PHE A 196 -6.07 16.16 -21.07
N LEU A 197 -6.99 15.94 -22.02
CA LEU A 197 -7.54 17.03 -22.83
C LEU A 197 -8.17 18.14 -21.97
N LYS A 198 -8.91 17.74 -20.95
CA LYS A 198 -9.55 18.66 -19.99
C LYS A 198 -8.52 19.49 -19.22
N ARG A 199 -7.39 18.90 -18.82
CA ARG A 199 -6.36 19.54 -17.99
C ARG A 199 -5.34 20.35 -18.81
N LYS A 200 -4.99 19.88 -19.99
CA LYS A 200 -3.91 20.44 -20.82
C LYS A 200 -4.39 21.15 -22.07
N GLY A 201 -5.64 20.96 -22.48
CA GLY A 201 -6.25 21.67 -23.62
C GLY A 201 -5.87 21.15 -25.00
N TYR A 202 -5.25 19.97 -25.08
CA TYR A 202 -4.94 19.29 -26.36
C TYR A 202 -5.03 17.77 -26.24
N ASP A 203 -5.22 17.09 -27.38
CA ASP A 203 -5.31 15.63 -27.43
C ASP A 203 -3.91 15.01 -27.38
N ILE A 204 -3.59 14.30 -26.31
CA ILE A 204 -2.30 13.62 -26.15
C ILE A 204 -2.08 12.55 -27.23
N THR A 205 -3.12 11.90 -27.74
CA THR A 205 -3.00 10.83 -28.72
C THR A 205 -2.49 11.31 -30.07
N GLU A 206 -2.60 12.59 -30.38
CA GLU A 206 -2.01 13.20 -31.55
C GLU A 206 -0.49 13.42 -31.41
N LYS A 207 0.02 13.35 -30.17
CA LYS A 207 1.40 13.68 -29.80
C LYS A 207 2.09 12.58 -28.96
N TRP A 208 1.45 11.47 -28.64
CA TRP A 208 1.95 10.44 -27.72
C TRP A 208 3.23 9.74 -28.17
N GLU A 209 3.59 9.86 -29.46
CA GLU A 209 4.89 9.43 -29.99
C GLU A 209 6.06 10.11 -29.25
N ALA A 210 5.87 11.35 -28.82
CA ALA A 210 6.85 12.12 -28.04
C ALA A 210 7.20 11.45 -26.70
N LEU A 211 6.34 10.58 -26.17
CA LEU A 211 6.62 9.82 -24.96
C LEU A 211 7.72 8.76 -25.16
N PHE A 212 7.96 8.34 -26.41
CA PHE A 212 8.89 7.27 -26.75
C PHE A 212 10.16 7.76 -27.46
N ARG A 213 10.07 8.84 -28.23
CA ARG A 213 11.18 9.41 -28.97
C ARG A 213 11.11 10.93 -29.03
N ASP A 214 12.19 11.57 -29.41
CA ASP A 214 12.21 12.99 -29.67
C ASP A 214 11.46 13.28 -30.97
N THR A 215 10.45 14.15 -30.90
CA THR A 215 9.62 14.60 -32.04
C THR A 215 9.81 16.10 -32.33
N GLY A 216 10.78 16.75 -31.68
CA GLY A 216 11.08 18.16 -31.84
C GLY A 216 10.92 18.99 -30.56
N GLU A 217 10.87 20.31 -30.74
CA GLU A 217 10.93 21.28 -29.63
C GLU A 217 9.83 21.11 -28.56
N GLU A 218 8.68 20.56 -28.92
CA GLU A 218 7.56 20.34 -27.97
C GLU A 218 7.73 19.07 -27.11
N THR A 219 8.65 18.17 -27.45
CA THR A 219 8.82 16.87 -26.74
C THR A 219 8.94 17.03 -25.22
N PRO A 220 9.78 17.92 -24.68
CA PRO A 220 9.90 18.07 -23.22
C PRO A 220 8.59 18.52 -22.57
N LYS A 221 7.87 19.42 -23.23
CA LYS A 221 6.58 19.91 -22.72
C LYS A 221 5.53 18.80 -22.69
N ILE A 222 5.44 18.02 -23.76
CA ILE A 222 4.47 16.91 -23.87
C ILE A 222 4.72 15.88 -22.78
N ARG A 223 5.97 15.51 -22.53
CA ARG A 223 6.36 14.58 -21.45
C ARG A 223 6.03 15.16 -20.08
N LEU A 224 6.34 16.41 -19.83
CA LEU A 224 6.01 17.08 -18.57
C LEU A 224 4.49 17.10 -18.34
N ASP A 225 3.70 17.50 -19.33
CA ASP A 225 2.25 17.54 -19.25
C ASP A 225 1.66 16.14 -19.01
N TYR A 226 2.23 15.12 -19.62
CA TYR A 226 1.81 13.73 -19.47
C TYR A 226 2.03 13.24 -18.04
N TYR A 227 3.24 13.40 -17.49
CA TYR A 227 3.53 12.99 -16.11
C TYR A 227 2.78 13.82 -15.07
N ASP A 228 2.55 15.11 -15.32
CA ASP A 228 1.75 15.94 -14.44
C ASP A 228 0.30 15.45 -14.33
N VAL A 229 -0.30 14.99 -15.43
CA VAL A 229 -1.65 14.41 -15.41
C VAL A 229 -1.66 13.05 -14.69
N ILE A 230 -0.65 12.21 -14.89
CA ILE A 230 -0.51 10.94 -14.17
C ILE A 230 -0.50 11.18 -12.66
N VAL A 231 0.35 12.10 -12.20
CA VAL A 231 0.48 12.42 -10.78
C VAL A 231 -0.85 12.93 -10.20
N GLN A 232 -1.52 13.87 -10.92
CA GLN A 232 -2.81 14.40 -10.48
C GLN A 232 -3.88 13.32 -10.36
N LEU A 233 -4.00 12.45 -11.39
CA LEU A 233 -4.99 11.38 -11.37
C LEU A 233 -4.69 10.33 -10.30
N SER A 234 -3.42 9.96 -10.13
CA SER A 234 -3.01 9.02 -9.08
C SER A 234 -3.28 9.58 -7.68
N GLU A 235 -3.03 10.89 -7.48
CA GLU A 235 -3.38 11.56 -6.23
C GLU A 235 -4.90 11.53 -5.99
N GLU A 236 -5.68 11.92 -7.00
CA GLU A 236 -7.14 12.04 -6.88
C GLU A 236 -7.83 10.68 -6.69
N GLU A 237 -7.40 9.65 -7.43
CA GLU A 237 -8.09 8.37 -7.50
C GLU A 237 -7.57 7.34 -6.50
N TYR A 238 -6.29 7.41 -6.12
CA TYR A 238 -5.69 6.45 -5.19
C TYR A 238 -5.27 7.08 -3.86
N PHE A 239 -4.30 8.00 -3.87
CA PHE A 239 -3.65 8.44 -2.64
C PHE A 239 -4.58 9.21 -1.71
N ARG A 240 -5.36 10.14 -2.24
CA ARG A 240 -6.27 10.97 -1.43
C ARG A 240 -7.36 10.15 -0.76
N PRO A 241 -8.10 9.26 -1.44
CA PRO A 241 -9.10 8.41 -0.78
C PRO A 241 -8.51 7.50 0.31
N VAL A 242 -7.31 6.95 0.09
CA VAL A 242 -6.62 6.14 1.10
C VAL A 242 -6.20 6.99 2.30
N TYR A 243 -5.63 8.17 2.05
CA TYR A 243 -5.28 9.12 3.10
C TYR A 243 -6.50 9.55 3.93
N GLU A 244 -7.58 9.95 3.27
CA GLU A 244 -8.82 10.38 3.93
C GLU A 244 -9.44 9.27 4.78
N TRP A 245 -9.34 8.01 4.34
CA TRP A 245 -9.79 6.88 5.14
C TRP A 245 -9.01 6.79 6.46
N HIS A 246 -7.68 6.95 6.43
CA HIS A 246 -6.83 6.95 7.63
C HIS A 246 -7.09 8.17 8.51
N GLU A 247 -7.09 9.36 7.93
CA GLU A 247 -7.30 10.62 8.64
C GLU A 247 -8.64 10.63 9.40
N SER A 248 -9.71 10.15 8.75
CA SER A 248 -11.05 10.07 9.37
C SER A 248 -11.10 9.20 10.64
N ARG A 249 -10.10 8.35 10.86
CA ARG A 249 -9.93 7.48 12.03
C ARG A 249 -8.84 7.94 12.99
N GLY A 250 -8.21 9.08 12.71
CA GLY A 250 -7.08 9.58 13.48
C GLY A 250 -5.80 8.75 13.32
N MET A 251 -5.71 7.98 12.24
CA MET A 251 -4.53 7.18 11.90
C MET A 251 -3.54 7.98 11.07
N THR A 252 -2.26 7.66 11.20
CA THR A 252 -1.23 8.12 10.27
C THR A 252 -1.17 7.18 9.08
N PHE A 253 -1.09 7.72 7.88
CA PHE A 253 -0.72 6.98 6.69
C PHE A 253 0.74 7.30 6.35
N GLY A 254 1.58 6.28 6.34
CA GLY A 254 2.97 6.38 5.96
C GLY A 254 3.26 5.55 4.72
N CYS A 255 4.01 6.09 3.78
CA CYS A 255 4.54 5.30 2.69
C CYS A 255 6.01 5.65 2.45
N ASP A 256 6.78 4.62 2.10
CA ASP A 256 8.09 4.77 1.50
C ASP A 256 7.96 4.51 0.01
N HIS A 257 8.27 5.54 -0.77
CA HIS A 257 8.40 5.36 -2.20
C HIS A 257 9.77 4.75 -2.46
N GLY A 258 9.84 3.56 -2.98
CA GLY A 258 11.07 2.77 -3.20
C GLY A 258 12.17 3.44 -4.01
N GLY A 259 12.23 4.76 -4.03
CA GLY A 259 13.30 5.60 -4.58
C GLY A 259 13.57 5.42 -6.07
N ARG A 260 12.76 4.64 -6.75
CA ARG A 260 13.02 4.30 -8.16
C ARG A 260 12.37 5.27 -9.14
N GLY A 261 11.59 6.25 -8.64
CA GLY A 261 11.13 7.43 -9.38
C GLY A 261 10.48 7.20 -10.76
N GLN A 262 10.08 5.95 -11.04
CA GLN A 262 9.62 5.54 -12.36
C GLN A 262 8.18 5.02 -12.37
N ASP A 263 7.57 4.91 -11.23
CA ASP A 263 6.31 4.17 -11.13
C ASP A 263 5.09 5.05 -10.78
N VAL A 264 5.32 6.34 -10.56
CA VAL A 264 4.28 7.40 -10.53
C VAL A 264 4.91 8.74 -10.93
#